data_d13f0419b92f336f167fb51c4f8f0f15
#
_entry.id   d13f0419b92f336f167fb51c4f8f0f15
#
_cell.length_a   1.000
_cell.length_b   1.000
_cell.length_c   1.000
_cell.angle_alpha   90.00
_cell.angle_beta   90.00
_cell.angle_gamma   90.00
#
_symmetry.space_group_name_H-M   'P 1'
#
loop_
_entity.id
_entity.type
_entity.pdbx_description
1 polymer ?
#
loop_
_entity_poly.entity_id
_entity_poly.type
_entity_poly.pdbx_seq_one_letter_code
_entity_poly.pdbx_strand_id
1 'polypeptide(L)'
;MPKCPHCLIKFKPTRFLQKNCEQTEECRTHAIQTVLEKNRKLAETKEKKDWEEKKKVLKVNTHSKEYKKEFQDNINLLSRMIDLRFEYHTCIDCDKGYGPQQDAAHFHGKGSNSTLRYHLHNLHSANSHCNRFSDVHHVNYKIGLEKRYGKEYLQYVEGLKINIKEIDLSNQDIVDKLKLVRNIIRNFDTYKFESSLDARTLFNNLIGIYDK
;
A
#
# COMPACT_ATOMS: atom_id res chain seq x y z
N MET A 1 13.10 17.81 52.39
CA MET A 1 11.65 17.70 52.51
C MET A 1 11.01 18.51 51.40
N PRO A 2 10.04 17.96 50.63
CA PRO A 2 9.37 18.68 49.56
C PRO A 2 8.45 19.79 50.17
N LYS A 3 8.20 20.81 49.33
CA LYS A 3 7.22 21.86 49.66
C LYS A 3 5.85 21.49 49.10
N CYS A 4 4.80 21.67 49.87
CA CYS A 4 3.43 21.53 49.36
C CYS A 4 3.15 22.61 48.30
N PRO A 5 2.65 22.27 47.10
CA PRO A 5 2.42 23.24 46.02
C PRO A 5 1.25 24.21 46.35
N HIS A 6 0.38 23.87 47.29
CA HIS A 6 -0.72 24.74 47.73
C HIS A 6 -0.30 25.71 48.87
N CYS A 7 0.15 25.17 50.00
CA CYS A 7 0.45 26.02 51.17
C CYS A 7 1.94 26.43 51.29
N LEU A 8 2.80 25.93 50.39
CA LEU A 8 4.26 26.19 50.32
C LEU A 8 5.08 25.73 51.54
N ILE A 9 4.47 25.08 52.51
CA ILE A 9 5.11 24.57 53.73
C ILE A 9 5.86 23.28 53.40
N LYS A 10 7.06 23.12 53.97
CA LYS A 10 7.81 21.87 53.90
C LYS A 10 7.14 20.80 54.76
N PHE A 11 7.00 19.59 54.18
CA PHE A 11 6.38 18.47 54.89
C PHE A 11 7.17 17.17 54.70
N LYS A 12 6.94 16.22 55.63
CA LYS A 12 7.51 14.87 55.52
C LYS A 12 6.48 13.99 54.80
N PRO A 13 6.77 13.43 53.60
CA PRO A 13 5.85 12.55 52.91
C PRO A 13 5.56 11.29 53.74
N THR A 14 4.30 10.89 53.78
CA THR A 14 3.85 9.62 54.38
C THR A 14 3.63 8.52 53.36
N ARG A 15 3.61 8.89 52.06
CA ARG A 15 3.44 7.99 50.93
C ARG A 15 4.48 8.30 49.84
N PHE A 16 4.83 7.28 49.08
CA PHE A 16 5.72 7.43 47.90
C PHE A 16 5.10 8.42 46.88
N LEU A 17 5.89 9.35 46.38
CA LEU A 17 5.49 10.39 45.41
C LEU A 17 4.40 11.37 45.94
N GLN A 18 4.19 11.49 47.26
CA GLN A 18 3.27 12.47 47.82
C GLN A 18 3.75 13.90 47.50
N LYS A 19 2.91 14.70 46.84
CA LYS A 19 3.23 16.08 46.43
C LYS A 19 2.61 17.14 47.34
N ASN A 20 1.49 16.86 47.98
CA ASN A 20 0.75 17.77 48.85
C ASN A 20 0.86 17.31 50.29
N CYS A 21 0.89 18.24 51.25
CA CYS A 21 1.02 17.92 52.67
C CYS A 21 -0.24 17.25 53.27
N GLU A 22 -1.41 17.51 52.70
CA GLU A 22 -2.72 16.97 53.12
C GLU A 22 -3.05 17.27 54.62
N GLN A 23 -2.37 18.24 55.24
CA GLN A 23 -2.55 18.59 56.65
C GLN A 23 -3.82 19.42 56.89
N THR A 24 -4.20 20.26 55.93
CA THR A 24 -5.44 21.03 55.95
C THR A 24 -6.43 20.51 54.92
N GLU A 25 -7.71 20.83 55.11
CA GLU A 25 -8.76 20.44 54.12
C GLU A 25 -8.54 21.07 52.78
N GLU A 26 -8.05 22.33 52.72
CA GLU A 26 -7.74 23.01 51.49
C GLU A 26 -6.59 22.32 50.73
N CYS A 27 -5.54 21.84 51.42
CA CYS A 27 -4.45 21.09 50.81
C CYS A 27 -4.91 19.73 50.27
N ARG A 28 -5.85 19.06 50.90
CA ARG A 28 -6.48 17.81 50.44
C ARG A 28 -7.32 18.07 49.19
N THR A 29 -8.18 19.10 49.23
CA THR A 29 -9.02 19.50 48.10
C THR A 29 -8.18 19.86 46.88
N HIS A 30 -7.09 20.65 47.07
CA HIS A 30 -6.16 20.98 46.01
C HIS A 30 -5.51 19.73 45.42
N ALA A 31 -5.12 18.75 46.24
CA ALA A 31 -4.55 17.49 45.77
C ALA A 31 -5.55 16.71 44.89
N ILE A 32 -6.82 16.61 45.33
CA ILE A 32 -7.88 15.95 44.57
C ILE A 32 -8.14 16.67 43.25
N GLN A 33 -8.29 18.00 43.27
CA GLN A 33 -8.50 18.80 42.07
C GLN A 33 -7.38 18.64 41.05
N THR A 34 -6.13 18.64 41.52
CA THR A 34 -4.95 18.43 40.64
C THR A 34 -4.97 17.07 39.92
N VAL A 35 -5.39 16.01 40.66
CA VAL A 35 -5.52 14.66 40.05
C VAL A 35 -6.70 14.63 39.08
N LEU A 36 -7.84 15.21 39.43
CA LEU A 36 -9.02 15.26 38.53
C LEU A 36 -8.72 16.03 37.27
N GLU A 37 -8.05 17.18 37.34
CA GLU A 37 -7.66 17.96 36.19
C GLU A 37 -6.67 17.24 35.28
N LYS A 38 -5.69 16.54 35.89
CA LYS A 38 -4.76 15.69 35.14
C LYS A 38 -5.49 14.56 34.38
N ASN A 39 -6.42 13.89 35.06
CA ASN A 39 -7.21 12.82 34.45
C ASN A 39 -8.10 13.36 33.33
N ARG A 40 -8.71 14.53 33.49
CA ARG A 40 -9.48 15.20 32.44
C ARG A 40 -8.63 15.48 31.21
N LYS A 41 -7.45 16.10 31.39
CA LYS A 41 -6.53 16.38 30.31
C LYS A 41 -6.07 15.11 29.57
N LEU A 42 -5.85 14.02 30.30
CA LEU A 42 -5.53 12.72 29.71
C LEU A 42 -6.69 12.16 28.87
N ALA A 43 -7.92 12.25 29.41
CA ALA A 43 -9.12 11.80 28.68
C ALA A 43 -9.33 12.61 27.39
N GLU A 44 -9.28 13.95 27.48
CA GLU A 44 -9.39 14.85 26.31
C GLU A 44 -8.32 14.56 25.24
N THR A 45 -7.08 14.26 25.67
CA THR A 45 -5.99 13.91 24.74
C THR A 45 -6.26 12.58 24.05
N LYS A 46 -6.78 11.60 24.79
CA LYS A 46 -7.16 10.28 24.24
C LYS A 46 -8.30 10.43 23.23
N GLU A 47 -9.37 11.14 23.62
CA GLU A 47 -10.52 11.38 22.71
C GLU A 47 -10.11 12.09 21.41
N LYS A 48 -9.21 13.09 21.48
CA LYS A 48 -8.67 13.74 20.28
C LYS A 48 -7.92 12.76 19.38
N LYS A 49 -7.08 11.90 19.95
CA LYS A 49 -6.37 10.87 19.18
C LYS A 49 -7.32 9.88 18.51
N ASP A 50 -8.29 9.37 19.27
CA ASP A 50 -9.31 8.43 18.77
C ASP A 50 -10.14 9.07 17.64
N TRP A 51 -10.48 10.35 17.78
CA TRP A 51 -11.20 11.11 16.76
C TRP A 51 -10.38 11.30 15.46
N GLU A 52 -9.10 11.66 15.59
CA GLU A 52 -8.22 11.78 14.42
C GLU A 52 -8.02 10.43 13.70
N GLU A 53 -7.96 9.33 14.44
CA GLU A 53 -7.87 7.99 13.87
C GLU A 53 -9.15 7.62 13.11
N LYS A 54 -10.33 7.87 13.71
CA LYS A 54 -11.63 7.67 13.05
C LYS A 54 -11.76 8.49 11.77
N LYS A 55 -11.31 9.74 11.75
CA LYS A 55 -11.29 10.58 10.54
C LYS A 55 -10.43 9.99 9.43
N LYS A 56 -9.23 9.45 9.78
CA LYS A 56 -8.35 8.80 8.79
C LYS A 56 -9.02 7.59 8.16
N VAL A 57 -9.59 6.70 8.96
CA VAL A 57 -10.32 5.52 8.47
C VAL A 57 -11.50 5.92 7.59
N LEU A 58 -12.29 6.90 8.01
CA LEU A 58 -13.41 7.40 7.23
C LEU A 58 -12.95 7.95 5.86
N LYS A 59 -11.88 8.74 5.83
CA LYS A 59 -11.30 9.27 4.60
C LYS A 59 -10.88 8.15 3.64
N VAL A 60 -10.19 7.13 4.13
CA VAL A 60 -9.75 5.99 3.32
C VAL A 60 -10.95 5.25 2.73
N ASN A 61 -12.00 5.01 3.52
CA ASN A 61 -13.19 4.30 3.03
C ASN A 61 -13.99 5.14 2.03
N THR A 62 -14.11 6.45 2.25
CA THR A 62 -14.82 7.37 1.35
C THR A 62 -14.16 7.42 -0.02
N HIS A 63 -12.83 7.43 -0.10
CA HIS A 63 -12.06 7.52 -1.34
C HIS A 63 -11.51 6.16 -1.82
N SER A 64 -12.10 5.05 -1.41
CA SER A 64 -11.55 3.72 -1.71
C SER A 64 -11.52 3.40 -3.21
N LYS A 65 -12.48 3.89 -3.99
CA LYS A 65 -12.51 3.68 -5.46
C LYS A 65 -11.36 4.43 -6.15
N GLU A 66 -11.11 5.67 -5.75
CA GLU A 66 -10.02 6.49 -6.26
C GLU A 66 -8.67 5.86 -5.92
N TYR A 67 -8.46 5.42 -4.69
CA TYR A 67 -7.24 4.73 -4.28
C TYR A 67 -7.01 3.43 -5.05
N LYS A 68 -8.04 2.61 -5.26
CA LYS A 68 -7.95 1.38 -6.06
C LYS A 68 -7.59 1.66 -7.52
N LYS A 69 -8.19 2.70 -8.11
CA LYS A 69 -7.86 3.13 -9.47
C LYS A 69 -6.41 3.60 -9.54
N GLU A 70 -6.00 4.48 -8.66
CA GLU A 70 -4.65 5.03 -8.63
C GLU A 70 -3.59 3.95 -8.37
N PHE A 71 -3.88 2.98 -7.51
CA PHE A 71 -3.01 1.83 -7.29
C PHE A 71 -2.83 1.02 -8.57
N GLN A 72 -3.93 0.70 -9.27
CA GLN A 72 -3.86 0.02 -10.56
C GLN A 72 -3.04 0.80 -11.59
N ASP A 73 -3.24 2.11 -11.67
CA ASP A 73 -2.52 2.96 -12.63
C ASP A 73 -1.00 2.97 -12.35
N ASN A 74 -0.60 2.97 -11.08
CA ASN A 74 0.81 2.87 -10.68
C ASN A 74 1.41 1.47 -10.94
N ILE A 75 0.66 0.38 -10.71
CA ILE A 75 1.08 -0.98 -11.09
C ILE A 75 1.26 -1.09 -12.61
N ASN A 76 0.33 -0.53 -13.37
CA ASN A 76 0.42 -0.50 -14.84
C ASN A 76 1.65 0.30 -15.31
N LEU A 77 1.94 1.44 -14.65
CA LEU A 77 3.13 2.23 -14.92
C LEU A 77 4.41 1.43 -14.63
N LEU A 78 4.48 0.79 -13.46
CA LEU A 78 5.63 -0.04 -13.06
C LEU A 78 5.88 -1.17 -14.07
N SER A 79 4.83 -1.85 -14.54
CA SER A 79 4.96 -2.89 -15.58
C SER A 79 5.55 -2.35 -16.88
N ARG A 80 5.11 -1.16 -17.34
CA ARG A 80 5.68 -0.52 -18.52
C ARG A 80 7.14 -0.08 -18.33
N MET A 81 7.48 0.43 -17.14
CA MET A 81 8.87 0.80 -16.81
C MET A 81 9.79 -0.41 -16.86
N ILE A 82 9.34 -1.59 -16.36
CA ILE A 82 10.10 -2.84 -16.47
C ILE A 82 10.34 -3.18 -17.95
N ASP A 83 9.29 -3.19 -18.76
CA ASP A 83 9.44 -3.54 -20.18
C ASP A 83 10.38 -2.57 -20.93
N LEU A 84 10.26 -1.27 -20.67
CA LEU A 84 11.14 -0.26 -21.27
C LEU A 84 12.61 -0.41 -20.84
N ARG A 85 12.86 -0.77 -19.58
CA ARG A 85 14.23 -0.99 -19.06
C ARG A 85 14.95 -2.12 -19.79
N PHE A 86 14.21 -3.13 -20.25
CA PHE A 86 14.73 -4.27 -21.01
C PHE A 86 14.52 -4.14 -22.53
N GLU A 87 14.37 -2.90 -23.00
CA GLU A 87 14.28 -2.55 -24.42
C GLU A 87 13.11 -3.22 -25.17
N TYR A 88 12.06 -3.63 -24.44
CA TYR A 88 10.84 -4.12 -25.08
C TYR A 88 10.01 -2.94 -25.60
N HIS A 89 10.36 -2.46 -26.80
CA HIS A 89 9.72 -1.31 -27.44
C HIS A 89 8.54 -1.70 -28.35
N THR A 90 8.16 -2.98 -28.36
CA THR A 90 7.09 -3.50 -29.21
C THR A 90 5.92 -4.04 -28.41
N CYS A 91 4.74 -3.97 -29.01
CA CYS A 91 3.51 -4.50 -28.46
C CYS A 91 3.60 -6.02 -28.27
N ILE A 92 3.18 -6.53 -27.11
CA ILE A 92 3.16 -7.96 -26.84
C ILE A 92 2.25 -8.74 -27.80
N ASP A 93 1.21 -8.12 -28.37
CA ASP A 93 0.26 -8.78 -29.26
C ASP A 93 0.73 -8.82 -30.72
N CYS A 94 1.13 -7.68 -31.27
CA CYS A 94 1.34 -7.54 -32.71
C CYS A 94 2.82 -7.34 -33.09
N ASP A 95 3.70 -7.28 -32.11
CA ASP A 95 5.15 -7.05 -32.26
C ASP A 95 5.54 -5.76 -33.03
N LYS A 96 4.59 -4.83 -33.16
CA LYS A 96 4.81 -3.50 -33.72
C LYS A 96 5.01 -2.47 -32.63
N GLY A 97 5.53 -1.30 -32.95
CA GLY A 97 5.64 -0.21 -31.99
C GLY A 97 4.31 0.13 -31.34
N TYR A 98 4.37 0.74 -30.13
CA TYR A 98 3.17 1.02 -29.33
C TYR A 98 2.20 2.03 -29.95
N GLY A 99 2.64 2.81 -30.94
CA GLY A 99 1.86 3.90 -31.49
C GLY A 99 1.77 5.07 -30.50
N PRO A 100 0.71 5.90 -30.58
CA PRO A 100 0.59 7.11 -29.77
C PRO A 100 0.33 6.81 -28.27
N GLN A 101 -0.16 5.63 -27.93
CA GLN A 101 -0.47 5.27 -26.56
C GLN A 101 -0.08 3.83 -26.25
N GLN A 102 0.65 3.65 -25.14
CA GLN A 102 1.07 2.38 -24.58
C GLN A 102 0.22 2.04 -23.35
N ASP A 103 -0.39 0.87 -23.35
CA ASP A 103 -1.11 0.30 -22.21
C ASP A 103 -0.27 -0.80 -21.54
N ALA A 104 -0.58 -1.10 -20.28
CA ALA A 104 -0.22 -2.37 -19.66
C ALA A 104 -1.41 -3.32 -19.83
N ALA A 105 -1.29 -4.28 -20.73
CA ALA A 105 -2.32 -5.27 -20.99
C ALA A 105 -2.28 -6.39 -19.98
N HIS A 106 -3.44 -6.94 -19.62
CA HIS A 106 -3.59 -8.06 -18.69
C HIS A 106 -3.78 -9.34 -19.51
N PHE A 107 -2.91 -10.34 -19.30
CA PHE A 107 -3.07 -11.66 -19.92
C PHE A 107 -4.37 -12.34 -19.40
N HIS A 108 -4.56 -12.41 -18.09
CA HIS A 108 -5.85 -12.75 -17.48
C HIS A 108 -6.63 -11.45 -17.24
N GLY A 109 -7.69 -11.25 -18.00
CA GLY A 109 -8.46 -9.99 -17.99
C GLY A 109 -9.01 -9.62 -16.60
N LYS A 110 -8.99 -8.34 -16.26
CA LYS A 110 -9.46 -7.82 -14.95
C LYS A 110 -10.91 -8.16 -14.60
N GLY A 111 -11.76 -8.28 -15.59
CA GLY A 111 -13.19 -8.59 -15.39
C GLY A 111 -13.42 -10.03 -14.95
N SER A 112 -12.71 -10.96 -15.56
CA SER A 112 -12.83 -12.40 -15.28
C SER A 112 -11.89 -12.89 -14.18
N ASN A 113 -10.79 -12.17 -13.89
CA ASN A 113 -9.77 -12.56 -12.94
C ASN A 113 -9.30 -11.35 -12.11
N SER A 114 -10.19 -10.83 -11.28
CA SER A 114 -9.91 -9.66 -10.43
C SER A 114 -8.76 -9.89 -9.45
N THR A 115 -8.49 -11.13 -9.08
CA THR A 115 -7.39 -11.53 -8.19
C THR A 115 -6.02 -11.25 -8.80
N LEU A 116 -5.85 -11.40 -10.12
CA LEU A 116 -4.57 -11.20 -10.81
C LEU A 116 -4.34 -9.76 -11.31
N ARG A 117 -5.24 -8.84 -10.98
CA ARG A 117 -5.21 -7.48 -11.53
C ARG A 117 -3.96 -6.68 -11.20
N TYR A 118 -3.28 -6.98 -10.09
CA TYR A 118 -2.08 -6.29 -9.63
C TYR A 118 -0.80 -7.11 -9.82
N HIS A 119 -0.91 -8.35 -10.35
CA HIS A 119 0.20 -9.25 -10.50
C HIS A 119 1.07 -8.87 -11.68
N LEU A 120 2.34 -8.50 -11.47
CA LEU A 120 3.21 -7.96 -12.52
C LEU A 120 3.50 -8.96 -13.65
N HIS A 121 3.56 -10.27 -13.37
CA HIS A 121 3.67 -11.27 -14.43
C HIS A 121 2.39 -11.43 -15.27
N ASN A 122 1.27 -10.89 -14.82
CA ASN A 122 0.03 -10.83 -15.60
C ASN A 122 -0.05 -9.59 -16.52
N LEU A 123 0.96 -8.70 -16.49
CA LEU A 123 0.94 -7.39 -17.13
C LEU A 123 2.12 -7.21 -18.06
N HIS A 124 1.88 -6.87 -19.32
CA HIS A 124 2.93 -6.56 -20.30
C HIS A 124 2.52 -5.38 -21.16
N SER A 125 3.51 -4.69 -21.72
CA SER A 125 3.29 -3.51 -22.55
C SER A 125 2.64 -3.88 -23.88
N ALA A 126 1.56 -3.21 -24.22
CA ALA A 126 0.83 -3.38 -25.45
C ALA A 126 0.44 -2.04 -26.09
N ASN A 127 0.19 -2.06 -27.40
CA ASN A 127 -0.47 -0.97 -28.08
C ASN A 127 -1.91 -0.88 -27.58
N SER A 128 -2.39 0.33 -27.29
CA SER A 128 -3.75 0.54 -26.76
C SER A 128 -4.84 0.03 -27.70
N HIS A 129 -4.65 0.10 -29.01
CA HIS A 129 -5.60 -0.44 -29.98
C HIS A 129 -5.69 -1.96 -29.87
N CYS A 130 -4.57 -2.68 -29.82
CA CYS A 130 -4.55 -4.14 -29.67
C CYS A 130 -5.19 -4.56 -28.34
N ASN A 131 -4.88 -3.85 -27.24
CA ASN A 131 -5.40 -4.15 -25.92
C ASN A 131 -6.91 -3.94 -25.76
N ARG A 132 -7.52 -3.02 -26.55
CA ARG A 132 -8.93 -2.62 -26.35
C ARG A 132 -9.88 -3.10 -27.41
N PHE A 133 -9.40 -3.29 -28.64
CA PHE A 133 -10.27 -3.46 -29.80
C PHE A 133 -9.94 -4.70 -30.64
N SER A 134 -8.94 -5.52 -30.24
CA SER A 134 -8.59 -6.73 -31.00
C SER A 134 -9.40 -7.93 -30.48
N ASP A 135 -10.17 -8.53 -31.36
CA ASP A 135 -10.95 -9.75 -31.05
C ASP A 135 -10.03 -10.97 -30.82
N VAL A 136 -8.79 -10.92 -31.33
CA VAL A 136 -7.78 -11.98 -31.21
C VAL A 136 -6.71 -11.66 -30.15
N HIS A 137 -6.93 -10.63 -29.33
CA HIS A 137 -5.98 -10.16 -28.32
C HIS A 137 -5.37 -11.31 -27.51
N HIS A 138 -6.18 -12.18 -26.93
CA HIS A 138 -5.69 -13.27 -26.07
C HIS A 138 -4.81 -14.28 -26.80
N VAL A 139 -5.12 -14.61 -28.06
CA VAL A 139 -4.34 -15.54 -28.88
C VAL A 139 -2.99 -14.92 -29.24
N ASN A 140 -3.01 -13.69 -29.71
CA ASN A 140 -1.79 -12.96 -30.06
C ASN A 140 -0.89 -12.73 -28.85
N TYR A 141 -1.48 -12.44 -27.70
CA TYR A 141 -0.75 -12.28 -26.45
C TYR A 141 0.00 -13.56 -26.05
N LYS A 142 -0.62 -14.74 -26.17
CA LYS A 142 0.05 -16.03 -25.93
C LYS A 142 1.28 -16.18 -26.85
N ILE A 143 1.08 -15.93 -28.15
CA ILE A 143 2.18 -16.00 -29.14
C ILE A 143 3.29 -15.02 -28.77
N GLY A 144 2.93 -13.80 -28.37
CA GLY A 144 3.90 -12.77 -27.96
C GLY A 144 4.66 -13.14 -26.70
N LEU A 145 4.00 -13.72 -25.70
CA LEU A 145 4.67 -14.21 -24.49
C LEU A 145 5.65 -15.33 -24.78
N GLU A 146 5.22 -16.33 -25.58
CA GLU A 146 6.08 -17.44 -25.96
C GLU A 146 7.29 -16.96 -26.78
N LYS A 147 7.08 -16.06 -27.72
CA LYS A 147 8.15 -15.48 -28.53
C LYS A 147 9.16 -14.67 -27.71
N ARG A 148 8.68 -13.89 -26.74
CA ARG A 148 9.51 -12.94 -25.96
C ARG A 148 10.22 -13.61 -24.79
N TYR A 149 9.56 -14.55 -24.12
CA TYR A 149 10.01 -15.11 -22.83
C TYR A 149 10.14 -16.64 -22.84
N GLY A 150 9.69 -17.31 -23.90
CA GLY A 150 9.71 -18.76 -24.00
C GLY A 150 8.46 -19.46 -23.46
N LYS A 151 8.34 -20.74 -23.80
CA LYS A 151 7.17 -21.58 -23.51
C LYS A 151 6.96 -21.79 -22.00
N GLU A 152 8.04 -21.94 -21.24
CA GLU A 152 7.97 -22.17 -19.79
C GLU A 152 7.35 -20.97 -19.08
N TYR A 153 7.72 -19.76 -19.49
CA TYR A 153 7.12 -18.57 -18.94
C TYR A 153 5.65 -18.41 -19.31
N LEU A 154 5.27 -18.73 -20.54
CA LEU A 154 3.86 -18.75 -20.93
C LEU A 154 3.06 -19.71 -20.05
N GLN A 155 3.54 -20.93 -19.81
CA GLN A 155 2.91 -21.91 -18.94
C GLN A 155 2.79 -21.40 -17.49
N TYR A 156 3.82 -20.72 -16.98
CA TYR A 156 3.80 -20.09 -15.67
C TYR A 156 2.68 -19.04 -15.58
N VAL A 157 2.59 -18.15 -16.57
CA VAL A 157 1.56 -17.08 -16.59
C VAL A 157 0.16 -17.68 -16.73
N GLU A 158 -0.03 -18.71 -17.55
CA GLU A 158 -1.31 -19.44 -17.66
C GLU A 158 -1.70 -20.08 -16.33
N GLY A 159 -0.74 -20.63 -15.60
CA GLY A 159 -0.93 -21.28 -14.28
C GLY A 159 -1.29 -20.30 -13.16
N LEU A 160 -1.00 -19.02 -13.26
CA LEU A 160 -1.31 -18.03 -12.22
C LEU A 160 -2.78 -18.07 -11.80
N LYS A 161 -3.70 -18.25 -12.75
CA LYS A 161 -5.15 -18.32 -12.49
C LYS A 161 -5.55 -19.51 -11.60
N ILE A 162 -4.80 -20.59 -11.67
CA ILE A 162 -5.05 -21.80 -10.88
C ILE A 162 -4.46 -21.66 -9.49
N ASN A 163 -3.26 -21.07 -9.40
CA ASN A 163 -2.47 -20.98 -8.19
C ASN A 163 -2.94 -19.84 -7.26
N ILE A 164 -3.45 -18.75 -7.82
CA ILE A 164 -3.86 -17.55 -7.09
C ILE A 164 -5.38 -17.40 -7.18
N LYS A 165 -6.11 -17.86 -6.15
CA LYS A 165 -7.58 -17.86 -6.12
C LYS A 165 -8.16 -16.62 -5.45
N GLU A 166 -7.50 -16.11 -4.43
CA GLU A 166 -8.00 -15.00 -3.63
C GLU A 166 -6.88 -14.01 -3.28
N ILE A 167 -7.25 -12.75 -3.17
CA ILE A 167 -6.46 -11.70 -2.55
C ILE A 167 -7.31 -11.03 -1.48
N ASP A 168 -6.75 -10.90 -0.28
CA ASP A 168 -7.38 -10.17 0.83
C ASP A 168 -6.67 -8.83 1.01
N LEU A 169 -7.30 -7.76 0.55
CA LEU A 169 -6.79 -6.39 0.63
C LEU A 169 -7.87 -5.46 1.19
N SER A 170 -7.67 -5.00 2.39
CA SER A 170 -8.47 -3.93 2.96
C SER A 170 -8.24 -2.60 2.21
N ASN A 171 -9.13 -1.63 2.39
CA ASN A 171 -8.93 -0.30 1.81
C ASN A 171 -7.65 0.38 2.35
N GLN A 172 -7.26 0.11 3.60
CA GLN A 172 -6.03 0.62 4.18
C GLN A 172 -4.80 -0.03 3.53
N ASP A 173 -4.83 -1.35 3.28
CA ASP A 173 -3.74 -2.04 2.58
C ASP A 173 -3.50 -1.44 1.20
N ILE A 174 -4.57 -1.14 0.46
CA ILE A 174 -4.45 -0.47 -0.85
C ILE A 174 -3.72 0.88 -0.74
N VAL A 175 -4.05 1.69 0.26
CA VAL A 175 -3.39 2.99 0.49
C VAL A 175 -1.91 2.81 0.84
N ASP A 176 -1.58 1.84 1.68
CA ASP A 176 -0.19 1.63 2.11
C ASP A 176 0.65 1.02 0.98
N LYS A 177 0.08 0.07 0.22
CA LYS A 177 0.73 -0.48 -0.97
C LYS A 177 0.85 0.54 -2.10
N LEU A 178 -0.08 1.46 -2.26
CA LEU A 178 0.03 2.58 -3.19
C LEU A 178 1.24 3.48 -2.85
N LYS A 179 1.45 3.81 -1.58
CA LYS A 179 2.63 4.57 -1.14
C LYS A 179 3.93 3.81 -1.46
N LEU A 180 3.93 2.50 -1.21
CA LEU A 180 5.07 1.63 -1.49
C LEU A 180 5.38 1.59 -3.00
N VAL A 181 4.39 1.36 -3.86
CA VAL A 181 4.57 1.33 -5.31
C VAL A 181 5.05 2.67 -5.85
N ARG A 182 4.53 3.79 -5.35
CA ARG A 182 5.03 5.12 -5.69
C ARG A 182 6.50 5.31 -5.30
N ASN A 183 6.91 4.77 -4.15
CA ASN A 183 8.31 4.81 -3.74
C ASN A 183 9.19 3.94 -4.64
N ILE A 184 8.73 2.74 -5.02
CA ILE A 184 9.42 1.87 -6.00
C ILE A 184 9.59 2.60 -7.32
N ILE A 185 8.54 3.20 -7.87
CA ILE A 185 8.60 3.95 -9.13
C ILE A 185 9.59 5.11 -9.06
N ARG A 186 9.58 5.88 -7.98
CA ARG A 186 10.50 7.02 -7.77
C ARG A 186 11.97 6.59 -7.72
N ASN A 187 12.23 5.43 -7.15
CA ASN A 187 13.57 4.90 -6.97
C ASN A 187 13.89 3.76 -7.96
N PHE A 188 13.13 3.63 -9.05
CA PHE A 188 13.21 2.48 -9.97
C PHE A 188 14.63 2.20 -10.45
N ASP A 189 15.39 3.23 -10.81
CA ASP A 189 16.73 3.10 -11.34
C ASP A 189 17.79 2.65 -10.31
N THR A 190 17.45 2.70 -9.03
CA THR A 190 18.35 2.20 -7.96
C THR A 190 18.29 0.68 -7.79
N TYR A 191 17.24 0.03 -8.28
CA TYR A 191 17.10 -1.41 -8.21
C TYR A 191 17.94 -2.10 -9.28
N LYS A 192 18.54 -3.24 -8.91
CA LYS A 192 19.32 -4.08 -9.81
C LYS A 192 18.58 -5.38 -10.05
N PHE A 193 18.45 -5.75 -11.30
CA PHE A 193 17.85 -7.01 -11.75
C PHE A 193 18.49 -7.40 -13.09
N GLU A 194 18.60 -8.71 -13.34
CA GLU A 194 19.26 -9.28 -14.52
C GLU A 194 18.31 -9.42 -15.71
N SER A 195 17.01 -9.60 -15.43
CA SER A 195 15.97 -9.75 -16.45
C SER A 195 14.69 -9.05 -16.06
N SER A 196 13.79 -8.86 -17.04
CA SER A 196 12.44 -8.33 -16.76
C SER A 196 11.62 -9.28 -15.88
N LEU A 197 11.91 -10.58 -15.91
CA LEU A 197 11.24 -11.58 -15.07
C LEU A 197 11.69 -11.45 -13.63
N ASP A 198 12.98 -11.25 -13.38
CA ASP A 198 13.51 -10.99 -12.03
C ASP A 198 12.95 -9.70 -11.46
N ALA A 199 12.86 -8.64 -12.28
CA ALA A 199 12.26 -7.38 -11.86
C ALA A 199 10.79 -7.56 -11.45
N ARG A 200 10.00 -8.33 -12.24
CA ARG A 200 8.59 -8.62 -11.92
C ARG A 200 8.45 -9.43 -10.65
N THR A 201 9.30 -10.43 -10.46
CA THR A 201 9.34 -11.25 -9.24
C THR A 201 9.72 -10.39 -8.03
N LEU A 202 10.82 -9.62 -8.13
CA LEU A 202 11.28 -8.73 -7.06
C LEU A 202 10.18 -7.77 -6.62
N PHE A 203 9.54 -7.08 -7.57
CA PHE A 203 8.53 -6.08 -7.22
C PHE A 203 7.22 -6.70 -6.74
N ASN A 204 6.81 -7.87 -7.24
CA ASN A 204 5.69 -8.61 -6.65
C ASN A 204 5.94 -8.92 -5.18
N ASN A 205 7.14 -9.43 -4.84
CA ASN A 205 7.54 -9.77 -3.48
C ASN A 205 7.60 -8.51 -2.59
N LEU A 206 8.20 -7.42 -3.08
CA LEU A 206 8.25 -6.16 -2.33
C LEU A 206 6.84 -5.58 -2.07
N ILE A 207 5.94 -5.67 -3.05
CA ILE A 207 4.56 -5.22 -2.88
C ILE A 207 3.80 -6.16 -1.93
N GLY A 208 4.13 -7.46 -1.93
CA GLY A 208 3.61 -8.43 -0.95
C GLY A 208 2.09 -8.61 -0.99
N ILE A 209 1.50 -8.76 -2.19
CA ILE A 209 0.07 -9.08 -2.35
C ILE A 209 -0.14 -10.58 -2.47
N TYR A 210 0.83 -11.27 -3.07
CA TYR A 210 0.70 -12.65 -3.52
C TYR A 210 1.55 -13.64 -2.72
N ASP A 211 2.30 -13.16 -1.74
CA ASP A 211 3.14 -13.96 -0.84
C ASP A 211 2.28 -14.53 0.31
N LYS A 212 1.58 -15.63 0.05
CA LYS A 212 0.90 -16.43 1.08
C LYS A 212 1.13 -17.92 0.81
#